data_6e0f654acf81854df15dcb6ea3876e5f
#
_entry.id   6e0f654acf81854df15dcb6ea3876e5f
#
_cell.length_a   1.000
_cell.length_b   1.000
_cell.length_c   1.000
_cell.angle_alpha   90.00
_cell.angle_beta   90.00
_cell.angle_gamma   90.00
#
_symmetry.space_group_name_H-M   'P 1'
#
loop_
_entity.id
_entity.type
_entity.pdbx_description
1 polymer ?
#
loop_
_entity_poly.entity_id
_entity_poly.type
_entity_poly.pdbx_seq_one_letter_code
_entity_poly.pdbx_strand_id
1 'polypeptide(L)'
;MKLKNTEMVLYHATTPKKVQHYHASGRIIAPVRGFTTLQAAMAWACKTGRSVVLAVQGEDCHKLPDHHNAFGEAWWIDHDVSAWKCVFSPKDA
;
A
#
# COMPACT_ATOMS: atom_id res chain seq x y z
N MET A 1 -20.61 -22.53 4.81
CA MET A 1 -20.22 -21.37 5.30
C MET A 1 -19.29 -20.58 4.42
N LYS A 2 -19.54 -19.33 4.32
CA LYS A 2 -18.76 -18.58 3.49
C LYS A 2 -17.47 -18.14 4.14
N LEU A 3 -16.39 -18.27 3.49
CA LEU A 3 -15.13 -17.80 4.02
C LEU A 3 -15.09 -16.29 3.97
N LYS A 4 -14.52 -15.71 4.98
CA LYS A 4 -14.37 -14.30 4.95
C LYS A 4 -13.28 -13.92 3.98
N ASN A 5 -13.41 -12.82 3.34
CA ASN A 5 -12.36 -12.28 2.51
C ASN A 5 -11.18 -11.95 3.41
N THR A 6 -10.00 -11.99 2.87
CA THR A 6 -8.82 -11.60 3.62
C THR A 6 -8.82 -10.08 3.75
N GLU A 7 -9.02 -9.63 4.98
CA GLU A 7 -9.10 -8.21 5.26
C GLU A 7 -7.84 -7.79 5.97
N MET A 8 -7.13 -6.83 5.44
CA MET A 8 -5.83 -6.44 5.98
C MET A 8 -5.58 -4.96 5.78
N VAL A 9 -4.71 -4.43 6.61
CA VAL A 9 -4.12 -3.12 6.37
C VAL A 9 -2.78 -3.37 5.72
N LEU A 10 -2.55 -2.74 4.59
CA LEU A 10 -1.28 -2.83 3.89
C LEU A 10 -0.65 -1.45 3.81
N TYR A 11 0.66 -1.41 3.73
CA TYR A 11 1.42 -0.17 3.64
C TYR A 11 1.92 -0.03 2.20
N HIS A 12 1.39 0.98 1.52
CA HIS A 12 1.59 1.20 0.08
C HIS A 12 2.60 2.31 -0.14
N ALA A 13 3.73 1.97 -0.73
CA ALA A 13 4.78 2.94 -1.03
C ALA A 13 4.49 3.62 -2.35
N THR A 14 4.51 4.93 -2.37
CA THR A 14 4.14 5.70 -3.54
C THR A 14 4.91 7.02 -3.60
N THR A 15 4.53 7.90 -4.50
CA THR A 15 5.18 9.18 -4.70
C THR A 15 4.20 10.31 -4.45
N PRO A 16 4.69 11.51 -4.13
CA PRO A 16 3.80 12.65 -3.96
C PRO A 16 2.94 12.94 -5.20
N LYS A 17 3.51 12.73 -6.38
CA LYS A 17 2.77 12.95 -7.61
C LYS A 17 1.60 11.98 -7.73
N LYS A 18 1.82 10.73 -7.41
CA LYS A 18 0.75 9.74 -7.46
C LYS A 18 -0.31 10.02 -6.41
N VAL A 19 0.09 10.51 -5.26
CA VAL A 19 -0.88 10.86 -4.21
C VAL A 19 -1.80 11.97 -4.71
N GLN A 20 -1.26 12.93 -5.47
CA GLN A 20 -2.11 13.96 -6.05
C GLN A 20 -3.14 13.37 -7.00
N HIS A 21 -2.74 12.35 -7.78
CA HIS A 21 -3.68 11.66 -8.66
C HIS A 21 -4.74 10.91 -7.86
N TYR A 22 -4.36 10.30 -6.76
CA TYR A 22 -5.32 9.59 -5.92
C TYR A 22 -6.36 10.56 -5.36
N HIS A 23 -5.91 11.73 -4.91
CA HIS A 23 -6.85 12.74 -4.41
C HIS A 23 -7.75 13.27 -5.52
N ALA A 24 -7.19 13.48 -6.70
CA ALA A 24 -7.98 14.01 -7.81
C ALA A 24 -9.04 13.02 -8.27
N SER A 25 -8.73 11.74 -8.30
CA SER A 25 -9.67 10.71 -8.74
C SER A 25 -10.53 10.16 -7.61
N GLY A 26 -10.11 10.37 -6.37
CA GLY A 26 -10.80 9.84 -5.20
C GLY A 26 -10.51 8.39 -4.91
N ARG A 27 -9.53 7.81 -5.59
CA ARG A 27 -9.23 6.39 -5.35
C ARG A 27 -7.86 5.99 -5.86
N ILE A 28 -7.39 4.86 -5.36
CA ILE A 28 -6.20 4.18 -5.84
C ILE A 28 -6.70 3.00 -6.63
N ILE A 29 -6.33 2.92 -7.90
CA ILE A 29 -6.84 1.91 -8.83
C ILE A 29 -6.23 0.54 -8.53
N ALA A 30 -7.05 -0.49 -8.55
CA ALA A 30 -6.59 -1.86 -8.34
C ALA A 30 -5.71 -2.33 -9.49
N PRO A 31 -4.76 -3.22 -9.24
CA PRO A 31 -4.44 -3.80 -7.94
C PRO A 31 -3.61 -2.82 -7.10
N VAL A 32 -3.89 -2.76 -5.83
CA VAL A 32 -3.18 -1.87 -4.91
C VAL A 32 -2.20 -2.73 -4.12
N ARG A 33 -0.92 -2.51 -4.31
CA ARG A 33 0.11 -3.32 -3.67
C ARG A 33 0.59 -2.67 -2.40
N GLY A 34 0.99 -3.49 -1.45
CA GLY A 34 1.52 -3.00 -0.20
C GLY A 34 2.19 -4.09 0.58
N PHE A 35 2.75 -3.71 1.71
CA PHE A 35 3.44 -4.64 2.59
C PHE A 35 2.70 -4.78 3.90
N THR A 36 2.92 -5.88 4.57
CA THR A 36 2.24 -6.18 5.83
C THR A 36 2.75 -5.34 6.99
N THR A 37 3.93 -4.74 6.86
CA THR A 37 4.47 -3.88 7.92
C THR A 37 4.93 -2.55 7.34
N LEU A 38 4.95 -1.55 8.19
CA LEU A 38 5.43 -0.23 7.79
C LEU A 38 6.93 -0.31 7.45
N GLN A 39 7.70 -1.06 8.20
CA GLN A 39 9.13 -1.19 7.95
C GLN A 39 9.41 -1.76 6.57
N ALA A 40 8.63 -2.76 6.15
CA ALA A 40 8.82 -3.35 4.83
C ALA A 40 8.50 -2.33 3.73
N ALA A 41 7.45 -1.56 3.90
CA ALA A 41 7.09 -0.53 2.94
C ALA A 41 8.13 0.57 2.89
N MET A 42 8.68 0.96 4.04
CA MET A 42 9.72 1.97 4.08
C MET A 42 11.00 1.50 3.40
N ALA A 43 11.38 0.25 3.63
CA ALA A 43 12.56 -0.32 2.97
C ALA A 43 12.38 -0.34 1.45
N TRP A 44 11.19 -0.71 1.00
CA TRP A 44 10.88 -0.73 -0.42
C TRP A 44 10.87 0.69 -1.00
N ALA A 45 10.31 1.63 -0.27
CA ALA A 45 10.26 3.02 -0.71
C ALA A 45 11.66 3.58 -0.89
N CYS A 46 12.54 3.30 0.07
CA CYS A 46 13.92 3.73 0.00
C CYS A 46 14.61 3.14 -1.22
N LYS A 47 14.41 1.85 -1.45
CA LYS A 47 15.06 1.15 -2.54
C LYS A 47 14.57 1.65 -3.91
N THR A 48 13.32 2.04 -4.01
CA THR A 48 12.71 2.42 -5.28
C THR A 48 12.59 3.92 -5.48
N GLY A 49 13.12 4.71 -4.55
CA GLY A 49 13.05 6.16 -4.68
C GLY A 49 11.68 6.76 -4.41
N ARG A 50 10.83 6.02 -3.73
CA ARG A 50 9.53 6.54 -3.33
C ARG A 50 9.63 7.18 -1.97
N SER A 51 8.81 8.16 -1.71
CA SER A 51 8.94 8.93 -0.48
C SER A 51 7.68 8.99 0.37
N VAL A 52 6.61 8.36 -0.06
CA VAL A 52 5.34 8.41 0.66
C VAL A 52 4.87 6.98 0.95
N VAL A 53 4.37 6.75 2.14
CA VAL A 53 3.75 5.47 2.49
C VAL A 53 2.35 5.74 3.01
N LEU A 54 1.38 5.05 2.44
CA LEU A 54 -0.01 5.17 2.82
C LEU A 54 -0.47 3.86 3.46
N ALA A 55 -1.24 3.96 4.52
CA ALA A 55 -1.91 2.78 5.08
C ALA A 55 -3.23 2.65 4.36
N VAL A 56 -3.48 1.49 3.76
CA VAL A 56 -4.71 1.21 3.02
C VAL A 56 -5.33 -0.06 3.56
N GLN A 57 -6.63 -0.12 3.60
CA GLN A 57 -7.33 -1.31 4.06
C GLN A 57 -8.02 -1.97 2.89
N GLY A 58 -7.82 -3.26 2.75
CA GLY A 58 -8.44 -4.02 1.69
C GLY A 58 -9.20 -5.21 2.24
N GLU A 59 -10.19 -5.65 1.48
CA GLU A 59 -11.01 -6.78 1.88
C GLU A 59 -10.72 -8.02 1.06
N ASP A 60 -10.13 -7.87 -0.08
CA ASP A 60 -9.86 -8.98 -0.97
C ASP A 60 -8.38 -8.97 -1.26
N CYS A 61 -7.61 -9.34 -0.26
CA CYS A 61 -6.16 -9.25 -0.33
C CYS A 61 -5.53 -10.58 -0.68
N HIS A 62 -4.50 -10.52 -1.50
CA HIS A 62 -3.82 -11.73 -1.98
C HIS A 62 -2.32 -11.55 -1.79
N LYS A 63 -1.67 -12.60 -1.31
CA LYS A 63 -0.24 -12.57 -1.12
C LYS A 63 0.47 -12.70 -2.44
N LEU A 64 1.49 -11.88 -2.65
CA LEU A 64 2.33 -11.98 -3.84
C LEU A 64 3.40 -13.03 -3.57
N PRO A 65 3.45 -14.11 -4.37
CA PRO A 65 4.46 -15.15 -4.15
C PRO A 65 5.84 -14.56 -4.39
N ASP A 66 6.76 -14.96 -3.57
CA ASP A 66 8.17 -14.59 -3.71
C ASP A 66 8.44 -13.08 -3.71
N HIS A 67 7.50 -12.30 -3.21
CA HIS A 67 7.70 -10.86 -3.07
C HIS A 67 7.67 -10.53 -1.58
N HIS A 68 8.86 -10.34 -1.03
CA HIS A 68 8.98 -9.98 0.38
C HIS A 68 10.36 -9.38 0.61
N ASN A 69 10.53 -8.73 1.73
CA ASN A 69 11.85 -8.33 2.17
C ASN A 69 12.02 -8.76 3.63
N ALA A 70 13.14 -8.41 4.24
CA ALA A 70 13.45 -8.86 5.58
C ALA A 70 12.42 -8.44 6.63
N PHE A 71 11.59 -7.46 6.32
CA PHE A 71 10.67 -6.87 7.28
C PHE A 71 9.20 -7.21 7.05
N GLY A 72 8.86 -7.82 5.95
CA GLY A 72 7.47 -8.19 5.71
C GLY A 72 7.22 -8.71 4.31
N GLU A 73 5.98 -9.13 4.09
CA GLU A 73 5.53 -9.71 2.84
C GLU A 73 4.78 -8.69 2.01
N ALA A 74 4.82 -8.86 0.70
CA ALA A 74 4.05 -8.04 -0.21
C ALA A 74 2.72 -8.73 -0.50
N TRP A 75 1.66 -7.93 -0.51
CA TRP A 75 0.31 -8.37 -0.82
C TRP A 75 -0.31 -7.37 -1.78
N TRP A 76 -1.44 -7.69 -2.34
CA TRP A 76 -2.16 -6.75 -3.19
C TRP A 76 -3.67 -6.85 -2.92
N ILE A 77 -4.34 -5.73 -3.13
CA ILE A 77 -5.78 -5.60 -2.92
C ILE A 77 -6.44 -5.61 -4.28
N ASP A 78 -7.44 -6.46 -4.45
CA ASP A 78 -8.07 -6.69 -5.73
C ASP A 78 -9.29 -5.81 -5.96
N HIS A 79 -9.28 -4.62 -5.43
CA HIS A 79 -10.32 -3.64 -5.69
C HIS A 79 -9.73 -2.25 -5.50
N ASP A 80 -10.40 -1.25 -6.04
CA ASP A 80 -9.96 0.13 -5.88
C ASP A 80 -10.12 0.52 -4.41
N VAL A 81 -9.22 1.38 -3.93
CA VAL A 81 -9.23 1.84 -2.55
C VAL A 81 -9.59 3.32 -2.56
N SER A 82 -10.66 3.68 -1.84
CA SER A 82 -11.13 5.06 -1.82
C SER A 82 -10.79 5.81 -0.53
N ALA A 83 -10.14 5.15 0.41
CA ALA A 83 -9.71 5.79 1.65
C ALA A 83 -8.34 5.29 2.04
N TRP A 84 -7.50 6.19 2.49
CA TRP A 84 -6.15 5.83 2.91
C TRP A 84 -5.68 6.85 3.93
N LYS A 85 -4.64 6.49 4.67
CA LYS A 85 -4.06 7.38 5.65
C LYS A 85 -2.56 7.49 5.36
N CYS A 86 -2.07 8.70 5.26
CA CYS A 86 -0.64 8.90 5.07
C CYS A 86 0.09 8.65 6.39
N VAL A 87 0.98 7.69 6.40
CA VAL A 87 1.74 7.35 7.61
C VAL A 87 3.19 7.76 7.52
N PHE A 88 3.66 8.13 6.32
CA PHE A 88 5.00 8.67 6.14
C PHE A 88 5.04 9.50 4.88
N SER A 89 5.60 10.69 4.96
CA SER A 89 5.82 11.51 3.77
C SER A 89 7.03 12.38 4.02
N PRO A 90 7.58 12.98 2.99
CA PRO A 90 8.69 13.88 3.17
C PRO A 90 8.21 15.10 3.94
N LYS A 91 9.08 15.67 4.77
CA LYS A 91 8.72 16.77 5.45
C LYS A 91 8.60 17.80 4.53
N ASP A 92 7.75 18.35 4.32
CA ASP A 92 7.56 19.24 3.42
C ASP A 92 8.25 20.03 3.47
N ALA A 93 8.65 19.72 3.38
CA ALA A 93 9.57 20.28 3.24
C ALA A 93 9.19 21.27 2.80
#